data_a64980e6471c83942e359066413c9dfe
#
_entry.id   a64980e6471c83942e359066413c9dfe
#
_cell.length_a   1.000
_cell.length_b   1.000
_cell.length_c   1.000
_cell.angle_alpha   90.00
_cell.angle_beta   90.00
_cell.angle_gamma   90.00
#
_symmetry.space_group_name_H-M   'P 1'
#
loop_
_entity.id
_entity.type
_entity.pdbx_description
1 polymer ?
#
loop_
_entity_poly.entity_id
_entity_poly.type
_entity_poly.pdbx_seq_one_letter_code
_entity_poly.pdbx_strand_id
1 'polypeptide(L)'
;MKSALAGLCAVSLAACSSGNDSDGNNSGKKEDQPAARKTVTVSEFTGEEKSEDVVIEHITGSTYEGWMMLVKNSDDISVEVNPYLGTGAQAPDLDTYVDTFKALGGINGGGFMDEGGTGNGSIPQGIVIHDGKLVYGNPNVYQPIIGIDKDDKLVCIGGTGNDAMKWGIKEAVTFGPVYISNYKDVFDRNTTNLAMLNPRTAIGQATDGTFLLLVIDGRGPSSFGAKYEDVIEIFQSYDAINAANLDGGNSTAMIYKGDYVNNTVSMYGSRNLPTVFLVKEGGN
;
A
#
# COMPACT_ATOMS: atom_id res chain seq x y z
N MET A 1 38.02 -46.99 -9.36
CA MET A 1 39.03 -47.34 -8.31
C MET A 1 38.81 -46.39 -7.14
N LYS A 2 38.48 -46.99 -5.98
CA LYS A 2 38.64 -46.56 -4.58
C LYS A 2 37.82 -45.28 -4.18
N SER A 3 36.70 -45.41 -3.49
CA SER A 3 36.44 -45.83 -2.07
C SER A 3 36.70 -44.68 -1.10
N ALA A 4 35.61 -44.10 -0.56
CA ALA A 4 35.04 -44.28 0.78
C ALA A 4 35.82 -43.54 1.89
N LEU A 5 35.22 -42.77 2.73
CA LEU A 5 34.81 -43.19 4.08
C LEU A 5 34.03 -42.10 4.84
N ALA A 6 33.04 -42.58 5.53
CA ALA A 6 32.21 -41.86 6.47
C ALA A 6 32.96 -41.53 7.77
N GLY A 7 32.46 -40.55 8.51
CA GLY A 7 32.86 -40.24 9.87
C GLY A 7 31.72 -39.63 10.69
N LEU A 8 30.93 -40.53 11.25
CA LEU A 8 29.98 -40.26 12.34
C LEU A 8 30.75 -40.06 13.64
N CYS A 9 30.46 -39.00 14.41
CA CYS A 9 30.80 -38.97 15.83
C CYS A 9 29.66 -38.33 16.59
N ALA A 10 28.88 -39.18 17.24
CA ALA A 10 28.03 -38.83 18.34
C ALA A 10 28.80 -39.01 19.66
N VAL A 11 28.75 -38.09 20.58
CA VAL A 11 29.05 -38.34 21.98
C VAL A 11 28.07 -37.57 22.87
N SER A 12 27.57 -38.32 23.79
CA SER A 12 26.51 -38.19 24.73
C SER A 12 26.83 -37.37 25.98
N LEU A 13 25.81 -36.80 26.56
CA LEU A 13 25.39 -36.66 27.96
C LEU A 13 26.46 -36.53 29.08
N ALA A 14 26.27 -35.45 29.89
CA ALA A 14 26.31 -35.58 31.36
C ALA A 14 25.49 -34.46 31.99
N ALA A 15 24.54 -34.88 32.82
CA ALA A 15 23.79 -34.03 33.74
C ALA A 15 24.57 -33.92 35.06
N CYS A 16 24.46 -32.76 35.73
CA CYS A 16 24.43 -32.66 37.21
C CYS A 16 24.02 -31.25 37.66
N SER A 17 23.06 -31.18 38.32
CA SER A 17 22.24 -30.60 39.38
C SER A 17 22.84 -29.49 40.24
N SER A 18 21.90 -28.63 40.60
CA SER A 18 21.68 -27.91 41.89
C SER A 18 22.34 -26.53 42.10
N GLY A 19 21.44 -25.57 42.35
CA GLY A 19 21.74 -24.29 43.02
C GLY A 19 20.62 -23.28 42.76
N ASN A 20 19.69 -23.19 43.68
CA ASN A 20 18.73 -22.09 43.86
C ASN A 20 19.44 -20.76 43.92
N ASP A 21 18.92 -19.73 43.25
CA ASP A 21 18.40 -18.55 43.94
C ASP A 21 17.62 -17.66 42.96
N SER A 22 16.50 -17.22 43.46
CA SER A 22 15.52 -16.27 42.98
C SER A 22 16.13 -14.93 42.62
N ASP A 23 15.75 -14.40 41.43
CA ASP A 23 15.10 -13.09 41.34
C ASP A 23 14.45 -12.93 39.94
N GLY A 24 13.14 -12.96 39.97
CA GLY A 24 12.33 -12.77 38.76
C GLY A 24 12.33 -11.31 38.35
N ASN A 25 12.89 -11.02 37.19
CA ASN A 25 12.49 -9.87 36.38
C ASN A 25 12.00 -10.38 35.03
N ASN A 26 10.75 -10.82 35.06
CA ASN A 26 10.02 -11.18 33.86
C ASN A 26 9.57 -9.88 33.16
N SER A 27 10.48 -9.26 32.43
CA SER A 27 10.10 -8.28 31.42
C SER A 27 9.48 -9.04 30.26
N GLY A 28 8.21 -9.42 30.42
CA GLY A 28 7.39 -9.90 29.35
C GLY A 28 7.41 -8.84 28.24
N LYS A 29 8.08 -9.15 27.12
CA LYS A 29 7.81 -8.48 25.87
C LYS A 29 6.31 -8.65 25.65
N LYS A 30 5.56 -7.55 25.77
CA LYS A 30 4.22 -7.49 25.16
C LYS A 30 4.49 -7.70 23.67
N GLU A 31 4.08 -8.85 23.14
CA GLU A 31 3.83 -8.99 21.74
C GLU A 31 2.82 -7.89 21.41
N ASP A 32 3.24 -6.91 20.60
CA ASP A 32 2.33 -5.92 20.06
C ASP A 32 1.30 -6.70 19.25
N GLN A 33 0.09 -6.78 19.75
CA GLN A 33 -1.01 -7.38 19.02
C GLN A 33 -1.28 -6.51 17.79
N PRO A 34 -1.55 -7.10 16.61
CA PRO A 34 -1.95 -6.35 15.43
C PRO A 34 -3.11 -5.42 15.77
N ALA A 35 -3.13 -4.25 15.14
CA ALA A 35 -4.15 -3.23 15.35
C ALA A 35 -5.56 -3.84 15.31
N ALA A 36 -6.38 -3.57 16.32
CA ALA A 36 -7.71 -4.12 16.40
C ALA A 36 -8.57 -3.55 15.26
N ARG A 37 -9.08 -4.42 14.38
CA ARG A 37 -10.04 -4.04 13.35
C ARG A 37 -11.31 -3.51 13.98
N LYS A 38 -11.76 -2.36 13.51
CA LYS A 38 -13.07 -1.83 13.82
C LYS A 38 -13.78 -1.53 12.50
N THR A 39 -14.71 -2.40 12.12
CA THR A 39 -15.49 -2.21 10.90
C THR A 39 -16.41 -1.01 11.07
N VAL A 40 -16.25 -0.04 10.20
CA VAL A 40 -17.15 1.10 10.07
C VAL A 40 -17.98 0.84 8.83
N THR A 41 -19.31 0.76 8.99
CA THR A 41 -20.19 0.52 7.85
C THR A 41 -20.30 1.79 7.01
N VAL A 42 -20.42 1.63 5.70
CA VAL A 42 -20.57 2.72 4.74
C VAL A 42 -21.68 3.72 5.12
N SER A 43 -22.73 3.23 5.78
CA SER A 43 -23.81 4.07 6.30
C SER A 43 -23.38 5.08 7.38
N GLU A 44 -22.25 4.89 8.03
CA GLU A 44 -21.72 5.83 9.01
C GLU A 44 -21.05 7.05 8.36
N PHE A 45 -20.60 6.91 7.11
CA PHE A 45 -20.00 8.01 6.37
C PHE A 45 -21.00 8.79 5.51
N THR A 46 -22.02 8.15 4.95
CA THR A 46 -22.84 8.73 3.89
C THR A 46 -24.34 8.75 4.14
N GLY A 47 -24.83 8.07 5.18
CA GLY A 47 -26.27 8.07 5.53
C GLY A 47 -27.21 7.34 4.56
N GLU A 48 -26.74 6.83 3.40
CA GLU A 48 -27.59 6.16 2.41
C GLU A 48 -26.89 4.97 1.75
N GLU A 49 -27.69 3.93 1.45
CA GLU A 49 -27.46 2.67 0.72
C GLU A 49 -26.08 2.01 0.78
N LYS A 50 -26.06 0.80 1.35
CA LYS A 50 -24.92 -0.09 1.40
C LYS A 50 -24.56 -0.57 0.01
N SER A 51 -23.35 -0.26 -0.47
CA SER A 51 -22.70 -1.12 -1.44
C SER A 51 -22.13 -2.33 -0.68
N GLU A 52 -22.63 -3.52 -0.95
CA GLU A 52 -22.07 -4.75 -0.35
C GLU A 52 -20.65 -5.05 -0.83
N ASP A 53 -20.24 -4.41 -1.93
CA ASP A 53 -18.97 -4.66 -2.63
C ASP A 53 -17.83 -3.77 -2.14
N VAL A 54 -18.12 -2.65 -1.48
CA VAL A 54 -17.12 -1.73 -0.92
C VAL A 54 -17.40 -1.47 0.55
N VAL A 55 -16.41 -1.76 1.39
CA VAL A 55 -16.47 -1.57 2.85
C VAL A 55 -15.29 -0.72 3.29
N ILE A 56 -15.54 0.25 4.19
CA ILE A 56 -14.47 1.03 4.82
C ILE A 56 -14.34 0.61 6.27
N GLU A 57 -13.14 0.22 6.67
CA GLU A 57 -12.79 -0.14 8.04
C GLU A 57 -11.87 0.92 8.64
N HIS A 58 -12.17 1.37 9.85
CA HIS A 58 -11.29 2.23 10.63
C HIS A 58 -10.22 1.39 11.34
N ILE A 59 -8.97 1.77 11.16
CA ILE A 59 -7.80 1.08 11.71
C ILE A 59 -7.09 2.01 12.68
N THR A 60 -6.76 1.52 13.86
CA THR A 60 -6.04 2.29 14.85
C THR A 60 -4.80 1.53 15.34
N GLY A 61 -3.71 2.25 15.47
CA GLY A 61 -2.48 1.77 16.13
C GLY A 61 -2.07 2.69 17.27
N SER A 62 -0.92 2.44 17.86
CA SER A 62 -0.42 3.23 18.98
C SER A 62 -0.09 4.69 18.62
N THR A 63 0.22 4.95 17.34
CA THR A 63 0.68 6.25 16.83
C THR A 63 -0.14 6.77 15.66
N TYR A 64 -1.14 6.00 15.19
CA TYR A 64 -1.86 6.33 13.96
C TYR A 64 -3.33 5.97 14.01
N GLU A 65 -4.09 6.68 13.21
CA GLU A 65 -5.41 6.34 12.72
C GLU A 65 -5.34 6.19 11.20
N GLY A 66 -6.12 5.28 10.64
CA GLY A 66 -6.16 5.02 9.22
C GLY A 66 -7.46 4.35 8.78
N TRP A 67 -7.63 4.23 7.50
CA TRP A 67 -8.82 3.62 6.89
C TRP A 67 -8.40 2.65 5.80
N MET A 68 -9.05 1.49 5.81
CA MET A 68 -8.93 0.48 4.76
C MET A 68 -10.23 0.44 3.97
N MET A 69 -10.16 0.73 2.69
CA MET A 69 -11.26 0.48 1.76
C MET A 69 -11.05 -0.91 1.15
N LEU A 70 -11.99 -1.81 1.43
CA LEU A 70 -12.03 -3.16 0.87
C LEU A 70 -12.93 -3.12 -0.37
N VAL A 71 -12.38 -3.48 -1.52
CA VAL A 71 -13.11 -3.56 -2.79
C VAL A 71 -13.14 -5.03 -3.22
N LYS A 72 -14.31 -5.67 -3.09
CA LYS A 72 -14.47 -7.11 -3.29
C LYS A 72 -14.44 -7.50 -4.78
N ASN A 73 -14.95 -6.63 -5.64
CA ASN A 73 -14.91 -6.85 -7.07
C ASN A 73 -13.67 -6.18 -7.68
N SER A 74 -12.73 -6.97 -8.16
CA SER A 74 -11.48 -6.49 -8.75
C SER A 74 -11.67 -5.70 -10.04
N ASP A 75 -12.75 -5.95 -10.77
CA ASP A 75 -13.08 -5.23 -12.01
C ASP A 75 -13.44 -3.77 -11.75
N ASP A 76 -13.78 -3.42 -10.51
CA ASP A 76 -14.14 -2.05 -10.14
C ASP A 76 -12.92 -1.14 -9.90
N ILE A 77 -11.70 -1.70 -9.89
CA ILE A 77 -10.47 -0.92 -9.70
C ILE A 77 -9.89 -0.50 -11.06
N SER A 78 -9.59 0.79 -11.18
CA SER A 78 -8.84 1.34 -12.33
C SER A 78 -7.72 2.26 -11.84
N VAL A 79 -6.70 2.43 -12.69
CA VAL A 79 -5.69 3.50 -12.53
C VAL A 79 -6.04 4.59 -13.54
N GLU A 80 -6.29 5.79 -13.03
CA GLU A 80 -6.50 6.94 -13.89
C GLU A 80 -5.26 7.84 -13.85
N VAL A 81 -5.00 8.46 -15.00
CA VAL A 81 -3.76 9.21 -15.23
C VAL A 81 -4.03 10.64 -15.61
N ASN A 82 -3.14 11.54 -15.17
CA ASN A 82 -3.15 12.92 -15.60
C ASN A 82 -3.04 13.01 -17.15
N PRO A 83 -4.02 13.60 -17.84
CA PRO A 83 -3.98 13.73 -19.30
C PRO A 83 -2.82 14.60 -19.81
N TYR A 84 -2.14 15.31 -18.90
CA TYR A 84 -1.02 16.21 -19.19
C TYR A 84 0.32 15.69 -18.67
N LEU A 85 0.49 14.37 -18.53
CA LEU A 85 1.74 13.77 -18.06
C LEU A 85 2.96 14.32 -18.82
N GLY A 86 3.98 14.74 -18.06
CA GLY A 86 5.25 15.21 -18.59
C GLY A 86 5.23 16.56 -19.28
N THR A 87 4.09 17.26 -19.37
CA THR A 87 3.98 18.55 -20.06
C THR A 87 4.35 19.75 -19.18
N GLY A 88 4.42 19.58 -17.87
CA GLY A 88 4.57 20.64 -16.89
C GLY A 88 3.25 21.30 -16.45
N ALA A 89 2.14 20.99 -17.11
CA ALA A 89 0.81 21.46 -16.69
C ALA A 89 0.39 20.80 -15.38
N GLN A 90 -0.35 21.54 -14.58
CA GLN A 90 -0.86 21.05 -13.30
C GLN A 90 -1.79 19.86 -13.49
N ALA A 91 -1.55 18.79 -12.73
CA ALA A 91 -2.42 17.63 -12.69
C ALA A 91 -3.73 17.94 -11.94
N PRO A 92 -4.80 17.14 -12.15
CA PRO A 92 -5.97 17.18 -11.28
C PRO A 92 -5.64 16.75 -9.86
N ASP A 93 -6.47 17.15 -8.90
CA ASP A 93 -6.53 16.57 -7.55
C ASP A 93 -7.46 15.35 -7.51
N LEU A 94 -7.53 14.65 -6.37
CA LEU A 94 -8.33 13.43 -6.25
C LEU A 94 -9.82 13.68 -6.46
N ASP A 95 -10.34 14.82 -5.96
CA ASP A 95 -11.75 15.21 -6.16
C ASP A 95 -12.09 15.31 -7.65
N THR A 96 -11.23 16.02 -8.40
CA THR A 96 -11.41 16.20 -9.85
C THR A 96 -11.37 14.86 -10.60
N TYR A 97 -10.53 13.91 -10.18
CA TYR A 97 -10.53 12.57 -10.76
C TYR A 97 -11.83 11.84 -10.47
N VAL A 98 -12.26 11.80 -9.20
CA VAL A 98 -13.51 11.13 -8.79
C VAL A 98 -14.70 11.69 -9.56
N ASP A 99 -14.82 13.01 -9.65
CA ASP A 99 -15.91 13.67 -10.37
C ASP A 99 -15.85 13.41 -11.89
N THR A 100 -14.67 13.50 -12.49
CA THR A 100 -14.49 13.33 -13.93
C THR A 100 -14.87 11.93 -14.40
N PHE A 101 -14.43 10.92 -13.65
CA PHE A 101 -14.65 9.52 -13.96
C PHE A 101 -15.93 8.94 -13.34
N LYS A 102 -16.67 9.75 -12.56
CA LYS A 102 -17.87 9.35 -11.81
C LYS A 102 -17.58 8.11 -10.95
N ALA A 103 -16.43 8.13 -10.31
CA ALA A 103 -16.00 7.04 -9.46
C ALA A 103 -16.74 7.06 -8.12
N LEU A 104 -16.94 5.89 -7.53
CA LEU A 104 -17.46 5.77 -6.17
C LEU A 104 -16.49 6.35 -5.13
N GLY A 105 -15.19 6.28 -5.43
CA GLY A 105 -14.12 6.79 -4.58
C GLY A 105 -12.75 6.40 -5.11
N GLY A 106 -11.72 6.51 -4.27
CA GLY A 106 -10.37 6.11 -4.63
C GLY A 106 -9.30 6.69 -3.72
N ILE A 107 -8.04 6.42 -4.09
CA ILE A 107 -6.85 6.89 -3.36
C ILE A 107 -5.83 7.47 -4.35
N ASN A 108 -4.89 8.27 -3.84
CA ASN A 108 -3.74 8.70 -4.61
C ASN A 108 -2.86 7.51 -5.07
N GLY A 109 -2.11 7.69 -6.15
CA GLY A 109 -1.33 6.64 -6.80
C GLY A 109 0.17 6.75 -6.59
N GLY A 110 0.93 6.68 -7.68
CA GLY A 110 2.39 6.70 -7.70
C GLY A 110 3.00 8.05 -7.35
N GLY A 111 4.32 8.04 -7.13
CA GLY A 111 5.07 9.23 -6.80
C GLY A 111 5.27 10.18 -7.99
N PHE A 112 5.70 11.40 -7.70
CA PHE A 112 6.01 12.42 -8.69
C PHE A 112 7.17 13.32 -8.23
N MET A 113 7.73 14.08 -9.16
CA MET A 113 8.76 15.06 -8.83
C MET A 113 8.17 16.17 -7.94
N ASP A 114 8.72 16.29 -6.74
CA ASP A 114 8.20 17.16 -5.68
C ASP A 114 9.33 17.90 -4.95
N GLU A 115 10.20 18.56 -5.70
CA GLU A 115 11.28 19.33 -5.11
C GLU A 115 10.72 20.45 -4.22
N GLY A 116 11.14 20.43 -2.96
CA GLY A 116 10.72 21.43 -1.97
C GLY A 116 9.22 21.39 -1.61
N GLY A 117 8.50 20.32 -1.95
CA GLY A 117 7.07 20.20 -1.64
C GLY A 117 6.15 21.01 -2.57
N THR A 118 6.66 21.45 -3.72
CA THR A 118 5.93 22.33 -4.67
C THR A 118 5.50 21.62 -5.96
N GLY A 119 5.68 20.31 -6.04
CA GLY A 119 5.29 19.52 -7.20
C GLY A 119 3.80 19.64 -7.52
N ASN A 120 3.48 19.70 -8.81
CA ASN A 120 2.12 19.89 -9.31
C ASN A 120 1.54 18.62 -9.96
N GLY A 121 2.12 17.44 -9.69
CA GLY A 121 1.66 16.16 -10.23
C GLY A 121 1.88 15.95 -11.73
N SER A 122 2.60 16.85 -12.41
CA SER A 122 2.82 16.73 -13.86
C SER A 122 3.83 15.64 -14.24
N ILE A 123 4.84 15.41 -13.41
CA ILE A 123 6.00 14.57 -13.74
C ILE A 123 6.04 13.38 -12.79
N PRO A 124 5.51 12.20 -13.20
CA PRO A 124 5.58 11.00 -12.39
C PRO A 124 7.02 10.54 -12.14
N GLN A 125 7.22 9.85 -11.03
CA GLN A 125 8.42 9.07 -10.82
C GLN A 125 8.31 7.73 -11.57
N GLY A 126 9.39 7.35 -12.26
CA GLY A 126 9.49 6.05 -12.92
C GLY A 126 8.59 5.91 -14.13
N ILE A 127 7.80 4.82 -14.19
CA ILE A 127 6.89 4.54 -15.29
C ILE A 127 5.44 4.65 -14.89
N VAL A 128 4.60 4.94 -15.90
CA VAL A 128 3.14 4.80 -15.84
C VAL A 128 2.70 3.95 -17.03
N ILE A 129 1.94 2.89 -16.75
CA ILE A 129 1.26 2.07 -17.74
C ILE A 129 -0.24 2.28 -17.54
N HIS A 130 -0.95 2.55 -18.64
CA HIS A 130 -2.39 2.75 -18.66
C HIS A 130 -2.98 2.10 -19.90
N ASP A 131 -4.10 1.39 -19.76
CA ASP A 131 -4.71 0.61 -20.85
C ASP A 131 -3.73 -0.31 -21.58
N GLY A 132 -2.82 -0.96 -20.84
CA GLY A 132 -1.80 -1.85 -21.41
C GLY A 132 -0.73 -1.14 -22.25
N LYS A 133 -0.57 0.18 -22.11
CA LYS A 133 0.43 0.97 -22.84
C LYS A 133 1.32 1.72 -21.85
N LEU A 134 2.61 1.74 -22.12
CA LEU A 134 3.54 2.63 -21.43
C LEU A 134 3.26 4.08 -21.86
N VAL A 135 2.61 4.85 -21.00
CA VAL A 135 2.24 6.26 -21.29
C VAL A 135 3.26 7.26 -20.77
N TYR A 136 4.12 6.84 -19.83
CA TYR A 136 5.19 7.69 -19.31
C TYR A 136 6.38 6.86 -18.82
N GLY A 137 7.59 7.46 -18.87
CA GLY A 137 8.82 6.95 -18.28
C GLY A 137 9.71 6.14 -19.21
N ASN A 138 10.88 5.74 -18.69
CA ASN A 138 11.87 4.97 -19.46
C ASN A 138 11.63 3.45 -19.24
N PRO A 139 11.29 2.70 -20.31
CA PRO A 139 10.96 1.29 -20.18
C PRO A 139 12.15 0.38 -19.83
N ASN A 140 13.38 0.90 -19.82
CA ASN A 140 14.58 0.12 -19.59
C ASN A 140 15.12 0.24 -18.15
N VAL A 141 14.54 1.12 -17.33
CA VAL A 141 14.99 1.32 -15.94
C VAL A 141 14.34 0.29 -15.05
N TYR A 142 15.15 -0.39 -14.24
CA TYR A 142 14.66 -1.31 -13.21
C TYR A 142 14.14 -0.53 -11.99
N GLN A 143 12.92 -0.82 -11.57
CA GLN A 143 12.23 -0.08 -10.51
C GLN A 143 11.08 -0.91 -9.92
N PRO A 144 10.50 -0.52 -8.77
CA PRO A 144 9.27 -1.13 -8.30
C PRO A 144 8.12 -0.87 -9.28
N ILE A 145 7.38 -1.92 -9.59
CA ILE A 145 6.17 -1.89 -10.41
C ILE A 145 5.02 -2.30 -9.51
N ILE A 146 4.07 -1.40 -9.36
CA ILE A 146 2.81 -1.62 -8.63
C ILE A 146 1.71 -1.51 -9.68
N GLY A 147 1.14 -2.62 -10.06
CA GLY A 147 0.25 -2.66 -11.21
C GLY A 147 -0.82 -3.73 -11.12
N ILE A 148 -1.76 -3.67 -12.05
CA ILE A 148 -2.85 -4.63 -12.20
C ILE A 148 -2.64 -5.32 -13.54
N ASP A 149 -2.63 -6.65 -13.54
CA ASP A 149 -2.50 -7.42 -14.77
C ASP A 149 -3.84 -7.61 -15.51
N LYS A 150 -3.79 -8.30 -16.63
CA LYS A 150 -4.97 -8.60 -17.45
C LYS A 150 -6.03 -9.50 -16.77
N ASP A 151 -5.67 -10.17 -15.70
CA ASP A 151 -6.53 -11.06 -14.91
C ASP A 151 -6.96 -10.38 -13.58
N ASP A 152 -6.89 -9.04 -13.52
CA ASP A 152 -7.25 -8.18 -12.38
C ASP A 152 -6.50 -8.52 -11.07
N LYS A 153 -5.25 -8.98 -11.22
CA LYS A 153 -4.39 -9.28 -10.08
C LYS A 153 -3.41 -8.15 -9.84
N LEU A 154 -3.29 -7.78 -8.56
CA LEU A 154 -2.26 -6.84 -8.14
C LEU A 154 -0.88 -7.49 -8.24
N VAL A 155 0.03 -6.82 -8.93
CA VAL A 155 1.43 -7.21 -9.07
C VAL A 155 2.30 -6.18 -8.37
N CYS A 156 3.08 -6.62 -7.37
CA CYS A 156 4.02 -5.80 -6.64
C CYS A 156 5.41 -6.42 -6.73
N ILE A 157 6.22 -5.96 -7.69
CA ILE A 157 7.51 -6.58 -8.03
C ILE A 157 8.50 -5.56 -8.57
N GLY A 158 9.81 -5.87 -8.48
CA GLY A 158 10.84 -5.14 -9.20
C GLY A 158 10.96 -5.60 -10.65
N GLY A 159 11.09 -4.67 -11.58
CA GLY A 159 11.23 -4.96 -13.00
C GLY A 159 11.46 -3.71 -13.85
N THR A 160 11.52 -3.90 -15.15
CA THR A 160 11.53 -2.81 -16.12
C THR A 160 10.15 -2.61 -16.75
N GLY A 161 9.90 -1.45 -17.35
CA GLY A 161 8.67 -1.23 -18.10
C GLY A 161 8.47 -2.25 -19.22
N ASN A 162 9.56 -2.67 -19.90
CA ASN A 162 9.50 -3.72 -20.90
C ASN A 162 9.10 -5.08 -20.30
N ASP A 163 9.52 -5.38 -19.09
CA ASP A 163 9.11 -6.62 -18.40
C ASP A 163 7.62 -6.55 -18.02
N ALA A 164 7.16 -5.41 -17.48
CA ALA A 164 5.76 -5.20 -17.16
C ALA A 164 4.85 -5.42 -18.38
N MET A 165 5.23 -4.87 -19.53
CA MET A 165 4.49 -5.07 -20.78
C MET A 165 4.44 -6.55 -21.19
N LYS A 166 5.54 -7.29 -21.05
CA LYS A 166 5.59 -8.74 -21.35
C LYS A 166 4.74 -9.57 -20.38
N TRP A 167 4.64 -9.14 -19.13
CA TRP A 167 3.82 -9.79 -18.09
C TRP A 167 2.31 -9.52 -18.28
N GLY A 168 1.95 -8.65 -19.22
CA GLY A 168 0.56 -8.31 -19.47
C GLY A 168 -0.05 -7.37 -18.43
N ILE A 169 0.79 -6.53 -17.82
CA ILE A 169 0.32 -5.48 -16.91
C ILE A 169 -0.49 -4.48 -17.72
N LYS A 170 -1.74 -4.26 -17.31
CA LYS A 170 -2.64 -3.28 -17.97
C LYS A 170 -2.55 -1.91 -17.34
N GLU A 171 -2.32 -1.85 -16.03
CA GLU A 171 -2.20 -0.61 -15.26
C GLU A 171 -0.97 -0.69 -14.37
N ALA A 172 -0.13 0.33 -14.31
CA ALA A 172 0.95 0.39 -13.33
C ALA A 172 1.41 1.80 -13.02
N VAL A 173 1.87 1.96 -11.79
CA VAL A 173 2.57 3.11 -11.27
C VAL A 173 3.89 2.68 -10.64
N THR A 174 4.78 3.63 -10.43
CA THR A 174 6.02 3.42 -9.68
C THR A 174 5.98 4.12 -8.35
N PHE A 175 6.29 3.38 -7.31
CA PHE A 175 6.62 3.87 -5.98
C PHE A 175 7.27 2.74 -5.18
N GLY A 176 7.25 2.79 -3.85
CA GLY A 176 7.78 1.71 -3.00
C GLY A 176 7.95 2.18 -1.56
N PRO A 177 8.38 1.27 -0.72
CA PRO A 177 8.82 -0.10 -1.01
C PRO A 177 7.70 -1.07 -1.34
N VAL A 178 8.04 -2.20 -1.97
CA VAL A 178 7.18 -3.38 -1.99
C VAL A 178 7.26 -4.04 -0.62
N TYR A 179 6.13 -4.39 -0.06
CA TYR A 179 6.01 -4.99 1.26
C TYR A 179 5.87 -6.51 1.19
N ILE A 180 4.87 -6.96 0.44
CA ILE A 180 4.51 -8.36 0.29
C ILE A 180 4.47 -8.68 -1.20
N SER A 181 5.09 -9.78 -1.59
CA SER A 181 5.03 -10.31 -2.94
C SER A 181 4.84 -11.83 -2.88
N ASN A 182 3.74 -12.33 -3.46
CA ASN A 182 3.38 -13.74 -3.45
C ASN A 182 3.44 -14.36 -2.02
N TYR A 183 2.71 -13.76 -1.07
CA TYR A 183 2.64 -14.14 0.36
C TYR A 183 3.92 -13.92 1.16
N LYS A 184 4.99 -13.46 0.54
CA LYS A 184 6.28 -13.27 1.23
C LYS A 184 6.47 -11.83 1.56
N ASP A 185 6.81 -11.56 2.80
CA ASP A 185 7.40 -10.30 3.20
C ASP A 185 8.76 -10.16 2.49
N VAL A 186 8.84 -9.17 1.61
CA VAL A 186 10.04 -8.87 0.80
C VAL A 186 10.64 -7.51 1.15
N PHE A 187 10.17 -6.90 2.24
CA PHE A 187 10.62 -5.58 2.66
C PHE A 187 12.08 -5.62 3.13
N ASP A 188 12.91 -4.75 2.55
CA ASP A 188 14.32 -4.62 2.96
C ASP A 188 14.46 -3.77 4.22
N ARG A 189 14.69 -4.42 5.34
CA ARG A 189 14.89 -3.79 6.67
C ARG A 189 16.25 -3.13 6.84
N ASN A 190 17.12 -3.18 5.84
CA ASN A 190 18.38 -2.42 5.83
C ASN A 190 18.22 -1.03 5.20
N THR A 191 17.00 -0.69 4.74
CA THR A 191 16.72 0.64 4.18
C THR A 191 16.78 1.73 5.25
N THR A 192 16.93 2.98 4.82
CA THR A 192 16.90 4.14 5.70
C THR A 192 15.46 4.52 6.08
N ASN A 193 15.30 5.29 7.17
CA ASN A 193 14.01 5.86 7.60
C ASN A 193 12.95 4.86 8.11
N LEU A 194 13.36 3.67 8.54
CA LEU A 194 12.46 2.64 9.09
C LEU A 194 11.57 3.14 10.23
N ALA A 195 12.13 3.97 11.10
CA ALA A 195 11.45 4.46 12.29
C ALA A 195 10.59 5.71 12.05
N MET A 196 10.56 6.25 10.82
CA MET A 196 9.82 7.49 10.54
C MET A 196 8.32 7.27 10.51
N LEU A 197 7.63 7.98 11.38
CA LEU A 197 6.17 8.10 11.37
C LEU A 197 5.77 9.09 10.28
N ASN A 198 4.95 8.63 9.34
CA ASN A 198 4.43 9.47 8.25
C ASN A 198 3.00 9.08 7.90
N PRO A 199 2.22 9.99 7.31
CA PRO A 199 1.02 9.60 6.57
C PRO A 199 1.41 8.58 5.50
N ARG A 200 0.59 7.55 5.30
CA ARG A 200 0.86 6.47 4.34
C ARG A 200 -0.33 6.24 3.42
N THR A 201 -0.01 5.97 2.18
CA THR A 201 -0.93 5.36 1.23
C THR A 201 -0.32 4.06 0.76
N ALA A 202 -1.12 3.01 0.70
CA ALA A 202 -0.66 1.71 0.24
C ALA A 202 -1.79 0.92 -0.39
N ILE A 203 -1.43 -0.04 -1.24
CA ILE A 203 -2.36 -0.93 -1.92
C ILE A 203 -1.96 -2.37 -1.67
N GLY A 204 -2.95 -3.24 -1.52
CA GLY A 204 -2.77 -4.68 -1.43
C GLY A 204 -3.90 -5.44 -2.11
N GLN A 205 -3.74 -6.74 -2.24
CA GLN A 205 -4.80 -7.65 -2.65
C GLN A 205 -4.77 -8.88 -1.76
N ALA A 206 -5.91 -9.21 -1.17
CA ALA A 206 -6.10 -10.36 -0.31
C ALA A 206 -6.23 -11.66 -1.11
N THR A 207 -6.15 -12.79 -0.41
CA THR A 207 -6.23 -14.15 -0.99
C THR A 207 -7.53 -14.42 -1.75
N ASP A 208 -8.63 -13.81 -1.32
CA ASP A 208 -9.95 -13.95 -1.95
C ASP A 208 -10.14 -13.03 -3.16
N GLY A 209 -9.12 -12.22 -3.51
CA GLY A 209 -9.15 -11.27 -4.61
C GLY A 209 -9.55 -9.84 -4.23
N THR A 210 -10.01 -9.62 -2.99
CA THR A 210 -10.38 -8.31 -2.48
C THR A 210 -9.20 -7.34 -2.56
N PHE A 211 -9.38 -6.18 -3.21
CA PHE A 211 -8.40 -5.11 -3.15
C PHE A 211 -8.48 -4.36 -1.82
N LEU A 212 -7.32 -4.00 -1.31
CA LEU A 212 -7.09 -3.36 -0.03
C LEU A 212 -6.44 -2.00 -0.28
N LEU A 213 -7.23 -0.93 -0.19
CA LEU A 213 -6.74 0.44 -0.37
C LEU A 213 -6.60 1.07 1.01
N LEU A 214 -5.37 1.34 1.44
CA LEU A 214 -5.05 1.83 2.77
C LEU A 214 -4.59 3.27 2.73
N VAL A 215 -5.15 4.11 3.60
CA VAL A 215 -4.59 5.40 3.98
C VAL A 215 -4.41 5.48 5.49
N ILE A 216 -3.33 6.09 5.92
CA ILE A 216 -3.02 6.34 7.33
C ILE A 216 -2.73 7.82 7.48
N ASP A 217 -3.46 8.47 8.38
CA ASP A 217 -3.24 9.86 8.76
C ASP A 217 -1.90 10.04 9.47
N GLY A 218 -1.40 11.25 9.45
CA GLY A 218 -0.20 11.58 10.18
C GLY A 218 0.04 13.08 10.27
N ARG A 219 1.10 13.47 11.00
CA ARG A 219 1.49 14.86 11.23
C ARG A 219 0.42 15.70 11.95
N GLY A 220 -0.56 15.05 12.55
CA GLY A 220 -1.65 15.67 13.29
C GLY A 220 -1.66 15.25 14.76
N PRO A 221 -2.49 15.91 15.59
CA PRO A 221 -2.55 15.64 17.02
C PRO A 221 -3.18 14.27 17.37
N SER A 222 -4.06 13.75 16.53
CA SER A 222 -4.72 12.44 16.69
C SER A 222 -3.94 11.30 16.05
N SER A 223 -3.10 11.60 15.06
CA SER A 223 -2.28 10.62 14.35
C SER A 223 -0.92 11.22 14.00
N PHE A 224 0.15 10.58 14.47
CA PHE A 224 1.51 10.96 14.09
C PHE A 224 1.96 10.28 12.80
N GLY A 225 1.26 9.22 12.41
CA GLY A 225 1.54 8.38 11.24
C GLY A 225 2.04 6.99 11.62
N ALA A 226 2.33 6.19 10.60
CA ALA A 226 2.78 4.81 10.70
C ALA A 226 4.19 4.61 10.14
N LYS A 227 4.90 3.62 10.70
CA LYS A 227 6.12 3.06 10.14
C LYS A 227 5.77 2.09 9.00
N TYR A 228 6.75 1.68 8.23
CA TYR A 228 6.57 0.64 7.22
C TYR A 228 6.15 -0.71 7.84
N GLU A 229 6.72 -1.06 9.00
CA GLU A 229 6.35 -2.30 9.71
C GLU A 229 4.89 -2.32 10.10
N ASP A 230 4.35 -1.21 10.62
CA ASP A 230 2.93 -1.11 10.98
C ASP A 230 2.04 -1.38 9.75
N VAL A 231 2.42 -0.85 8.58
CA VAL A 231 1.68 -1.06 7.33
C VAL A 231 1.77 -2.52 6.86
N ILE A 232 2.95 -3.16 6.98
CA ILE A 232 3.14 -4.58 6.66
C ILE A 232 2.24 -5.45 7.55
N GLU A 233 2.25 -5.22 8.86
CA GLU A 233 1.42 -5.95 9.82
C GLU A 233 -0.08 -5.80 9.52
N ILE A 234 -0.52 -4.59 9.14
CA ILE A 234 -1.89 -4.36 8.69
C ILE A 234 -2.22 -5.27 7.50
N PHE A 235 -1.44 -5.23 6.42
CA PHE A 235 -1.70 -6.06 5.24
C PHE A 235 -1.65 -7.56 5.53
N GLN A 236 -0.72 -8.01 6.37
CA GLN A 236 -0.67 -9.41 6.83
C GLN A 236 -1.95 -9.81 7.58
N SER A 237 -2.52 -8.91 8.39
CA SER A 237 -3.78 -9.17 9.10
C SER A 237 -5.00 -9.29 8.18
N TYR A 238 -4.88 -8.83 6.93
CA TYR A 238 -5.89 -8.98 5.88
C TYR A 238 -5.57 -10.10 4.88
N ASP A 239 -4.64 -10.99 5.20
CA ASP A 239 -4.22 -12.10 4.33
C ASP A 239 -3.78 -11.64 2.93
N ALA A 240 -3.07 -10.51 2.85
CA ALA A 240 -2.61 -9.97 1.58
C ALA A 240 -1.59 -10.89 0.91
N ILE A 241 -1.80 -11.21 -0.37
CA ILE A 241 -0.83 -11.90 -1.23
C ILE A 241 0.21 -10.97 -1.81
N ASN A 242 -0.21 -9.74 -2.14
CA ASN A 242 0.67 -8.68 -2.62
C ASN A 242 0.31 -7.38 -1.92
N ALA A 243 1.32 -6.58 -1.57
CA ALA A 243 1.13 -5.24 -1.03
C ALA A 243 2.34 -4.36 -1.28
N ALA A 244 2.10 -3.08 -1.51
CA ALA A 244 3.14 -2.09 -1.73
C ALA A 244 2.74 -0.70 -1.24
N ASN A 245 3.75 0.10 -0.91
CA ASN A 245 3.59 1.50 -0.58
C ASN A 245 3.33 2.32 -1.85
N LEU A 246 2.41 3.26 -1.77
CA LEU A 246 2.16 4.31 -2.74
C LEU A 246 2.69 5.65 -2.20
N ASP A 247 2.52 6.73 -2.96
CA ASP A 247 2.96 8.04 -2.51
C ASP A 247 2.22 8.45 -1.24
N GLY A 248 2.97 8.78 -0.21
CA GLY A 248 2.46 9.08 1.12
C GLY A 248 2.58 10.56 1.48
N GLY A 249 2.73 10.80 2.78
CA GLY A 249 2.94 12.16 3.28
C GLY A 249 1.79 13.11 2.93
N ASN A 250 2.09 14.23 2.27
CA ASN A 250 1.08 15.22 1.89
C ASN A 250 0.15 14.75 0.75
N SER A 251 0.50 13.66 0.07
CA SER A 251 -0.31 13.09 -1.01
C SER A 251 -1.38 12.13 -0.51
N THR A 252 -1.26 11.66 0.75
CA THR A 252 -2.18 10.68 1.35
C THR A 252 -3.62 11.19 1.36
N ALA A 253 -4.48 10.56 0.57
CA ALA A 253 -5.88 10.93 0.45
C ALA A 253 -6.73 9.73 0.03
N MET A 254 -7.94 9.64 0.60
CA MET A 254 -8.99 8.70 0.24
C MET A 254 -10.32 9.44 0.16
N ILE A 255 -11.05 9.23 -0.94
CA ILE A 255 -12.41 9.72 -1.12
C ILE A 255 -13.35 8.53 -1.25
N TYR A 256 -14.52 8.64 -0.66
CA TYR A 256 -15.63 7.72 -0.85
C TYR A 256 -16.96 8.49 -0.91
N LYS A 257 -17.75 8.25 -1.96
CA LYS A 257 -19.04 8.93 -2.23
C LYS A 257 -18.96 10.46 -2.15
N GLY A 258 -17.86 11.03 -2.66
CA GLY A 258 -17.66 12.49 -2.72
C GLY A 258 -17.04 13.11 -1.47
N ASP A 259 -16.87 12.36 -0.37
CA ASP A 259 -16.29 12.88 0.86
C ASP A 259 -14.88 12.31 1.12
N TYR A 260 -13.99 13.15 1.68
CA TYR A 260 -12.71 12.66 2.20
C TYR A 260 -12.94 11.76 3.41
N VAL A 261 -12.43 10.54 3.35
CA VAL A 261 -12.52 9.55 4.44
C VAL A 261 -11.48 9.84 5.52
N ASN A 262 -10.30 10.31 5.09
CA ASN A 262 -9.17 10.59 5.96
C ASN A 262 -8.93 12.10 6.10
N ASN A 263 -8.13 12.48 7.12
CA ASN A 263 -7.69 13.87 7.29
C ASN A 263 -6.48 14.12 6.40
N THR A 264 -6.67 14.81 5.29
CA THR A 264 -5.55 15.23 4.44
C THR A 264 -4.64 16.20 5.19
N VAL A 265 -3.33 16.15 4.92
CA VAL A 265 -2.37 17.08 5.54
C VAL A 265 -2.64 18.52 5.11
N SER A 266 -3.16 18.71 3.90
CA SER A 266 -3.59 20.02 3.38
C SER A 266 -5.04 20.30 3.77
N MET A 267 -5.32 21.50 4.25
CA MET A 267 -6.69 21.96 4.49
C MET A 267 -7.52 22.17 3.21
N TYR A 268 -6.90 22.06 2.06
CA TYR A 268 -7.52 22.26 0.74
C TYR A 268 -7.77 20.95 0.00
N GLY A 269 -7.80 19.82 0.70
CA GLY A 269 -7.99 18.50 0.10
C GLY A 269 -6.68 17.86 -0.37
N SER A 270 -6.75 16.97 -1.36
CA SER A 270 -5.57 16.28 -1.87
C SER A 270 -4.66 17.22 -2.68
N ARG A 271 -3.43 16.78 -2.89
CA ARG A 271 -2.52 17.42 -3.84
C ARG A 271 -2.93 17.11 -5.28
N ASN A 272 -2.34 17.83 -6.21
CA ASN A 272 -2.38 17.48 -7.64
C ASN A 272 -1.56 16.21 -7.87
N LEU A 273 -2.16 15.20 -8.49
CA LEU A 273 -1.67 13.83 -8.55
C LEU A 273 -1.45 13.38 -9.99
N PRO A 274 -0.30 12.73 -10.31
CA PRO A 274 -0.07 12.20 -11.65
C PRO A 274 -0.96 11.02 -11.98
N THR A 275 -1.30 10.23 -10.96
CA THR A 275 -2.08 9.00 -11.04
C THR A 275 -2.89 8.79 -9.78
N VAL A 276 -4.00 8.10 -9.91
CA VAL A 276 -4.89 7.70 -8.81
C VAL A 276 -5.38 6.28 -9.04
N PHE A 277 -5.71 5.56 -7.96
CA PHE A 277 -6.50 4.34 -8.02
C PHE A 277 -7.94 4.70 -7.73
N LEU A 278 -8.84 4.47 -8.69
CA LEU A 278 -10.26 4.74 -8.55
C LEU A 278 -11.06 3.44 -8.39
N VAL A 279 -12.13 3.55 -7.63
CA VAL A 279 -13.14 2.51 -7.46
C VAL A 279 -14.37 2.94 -8.22
N LYS A 280 -14.76 2.17 -9.23
CA LYS A 280 -15.95 2.41 -10.03
C LYS A 280 -17.20 2.06 -9.23
N GLU A 281 -18.32 2.69 -9.57
CA GLU A 281 -19.62 2.23 -9.10
C GLU A 281 -19.90 0.88 -9.76
N GLY A 282 -20.05 -0.19 -8.97
CA GLY A 282 -20.30 -1.52 -9.48
C GLY A 282 -21.49 -1.52 -10.44
N GLY A 283 -21.27 -1.95 -11.66
CA GLY A 283 -22.34 -2.08 -12.64
C GLY A 283 -23.23 -3.26 -12.30
N ASN A 284 -24.52 -3.01 -12.12
CA ASN A 284 -25.57 -4.03 -12.17
C ASN A 284 -25.65 -4.67 -13.55
#